data_edf7b06e3a1e107bbbb9405c0dbb7b4e
#
_entry.id   edf7b06e3a1e107bbbb9405c0dbb7b4e
#
_cell.length_a   1.000
_cell.length_b   1.000
_cell.length_c   1.000
_cell.angle_alpha   90.00
_cell.angle_beta   90.00
_cell.angle_gamma   90.00
#
_symmetry.space_group_name_H-M   'P 1'
#
loop_
_entity.id
_entity.type
_entity.pdbx_description
1 polymer ?
#
loop_
_entity_poly.entity_id
_entity_poly.type
_entity_poly.pdbx_seq_one_letter_code
_entity_poly.pdbx_strand_id
1 'polypeptide(L)'
;MMAAQPTRGHAFLPTMTQHLTPADYLTRILTARVYDVAVESDLQPAKNLSRRLHNKVLFKREDQQPVFSFKLRGAYNKMAHLSQEQLQRGVICASAGNHAQGVAMSARKLGCRAVIVMPTTTPQLKVDAVQALGGEVVLVGDSYSDAYKHSLQLQQEQGLTFVHPFDDPDVIAGQGTIAMEMLSQLQKLGSQRLDAVFVAIGGGGLISGVANYLKAVRPDIKVIGVQTRDSDAMAQSVRAGERVELGDVGLFADGTAVKLVGEETFRIARELVDEYVVVDTDAVCAAIKDVFVDTRAIVEPSGALAVAAIKQYVATHKTRGETYAAILCGANMNFDRLRFVAERAEVGEEREALFAVTIPEERGSFKRFCEVVGRLPGGQRNVTEFNYRISHQRRAHVFVGLTTAGKGESEKIAKNFQKNGFEALDLTFDEMAKEHLRHMVGGHSPLAQEERLLRFVFPERPGALFKFLSMMAPTWNISLFHYRNQGADYGRILVGMQVPAEDAAAFDAFLASVGYPWVEETHNPAYRLFLQ
;
A
#
# COMPACT_ATOMS: atom_id res chain seq x y z
N MET A 1 83.79 6.70 12.16
CA MET A 1 82.71 7.36 11.43
C MET A 1 82.03 6.31 10.59
N MET A 2 80.94 5.72 11.10
CA MET A 2 80.06 4.79 10.34
C MET A 2 78.73 5.50 10.16
N ALA A 3 78.35 5.71 8.89
CA ALA A 3 77.09 6.37 8.52
C ALA A 3 75.95 5.35 8.58
N ALA A 4 74.90 5.64 9.33
CA ALA A 4 73.67 4.87 9.40
C ALA A 4 72.82 5.11 8.12
N GLN A 5 72.41 4.04 7.45
CA GLN A 5 71.43 4.10 6.34
C GLN A 5 70.01 4.23 6.90
N PRO A 6 69.12 5.00 6.24
CA PRO A 6 67.75 5.11 6.66
C PRO A 6 66.92 3.89 6.20
N THR A 7 66.21 3.26 7.12
CA THR A 7 65.23 2.22 6.88
C THR A 7 64.06 2.76 6.06
N ARG A 8 63.80 2.19 4.90
CA ARG A 8 62.59 2.47 4.08
C ARG A 8 61.36 1.96 4.82
N GLY A 9 60.51 2.91 5.24
CA GLY A 9 59.20 2.63 5.72
C GLY A 9 58.33 2.02 4.59
N HIS A 10 57.81 0.83 4.81
CA HIS A 10 56.76 0.26 3.95
C HIS A 10 55.51 1.10 4.16
N ALA A 11 55.13 1.87 3.13
CA ALA A 11 53.83 2.48 3.05
C ALA A 11 52.79 1.31 2.94
N PHE A 12 51.95 1.19 3.97
CA PHE A 12 50.73 0.37 3.88
C PHE A 12 49.83 1.05 2.84
N LEU A 13 49.78 0.47 1.62
CA LEU A 13 48.69 0.77 0.69
C LEU A 13 47.39 0.25 1.33
N PRO A 14 46.29 1.06 1.37
CA PRO A 14 45.03 0.53 1.82
C PRO A 14 44.63 -0.60 0.89
N THR A 15 44.40 -1.78 1.45
CA THR A 15 43.79 -2.91 0.73
C THR A 15 42.47 -2.42 0.13
N MET A 16 42.44 -2.20 -1.18
CA MET A 16 41.20 -1.99 -1.92
C MET A 16 40.34 -3.24 -1.65
N THR A 17 39.26 -3.08 -0.92
CA THR A 17 38.23 -4.10 -0.80
C THR A 17 37.74 -4.39 -2.21
N GLN A 18 38.11 -5.53 -2.75
CA GLN A 18 37.77 -5.93 -4.12
C GLN A 18 36.24 -6.14 -4.15
N HIS A 19 35.52 -5.24 -4.80
CA HIS A 19 34.07 -5.37 -4.97
C HIS A 19 33.76 -6.64 -5.76
N LEU A 20 32.72 -7.37 -5.32
CA LEU A 20 32.26 -8.56 -6.04
C LEU A 20 31.78 -8.20 -7.44
N THR A 21 32.22 -8.98 -8.42
CA THR A 21 31.80 -8.83 -9.82
C THR A 21 30.43 -9.47 -10.05
N PRO A 22 29.72 -9.14 -11.14
CA PRO A 22 28.49 -9.86 -11.53
C PRO A 22 28.68 -11.37 -11.64
N ALA A 23 29.85 -11.85 -12.07
CA ALA A 23 30.18 -13.30 -12.15
C ALA A 23 30.28 -13.94 -10.76
N ASP A 24 30.83 -13.21 -9.78
CA ASP A 24 30.89 -13.68 -8.39
C ASP A 24 29.47 -13.80 -7.81
N TYR A 25 28.61 -12.82 -8.07
CA TYR A 25 27.19 -12.89 -7.67
C TYR A 25 26.45 -14.02 -8.35
N LEU A 26 26.65 -14.24 -9.65
CA LEU A 26 26.03 -15.37 -10.36
C LEU A 26 26.42 -16.70 -9.70
N THR A 27 27.70 -16.89 -9.40
CA THR A 27 28.21 -18.10 -8.72
C THR A 27 27.55 -18.26 -7.35
N ARG A 28 27.45 -17.18 -6.54
CA ARG A 28 26.80 -17.23 -5.23
C ARG A 28 25.30 -17.51 -5.33
N ILE A 29 24.60 -17.00 -6.34
CA ILE A 29 23.18 -17.28 -6.57
C ILE A 29 22.96 -18.75 -6.94
N LEU A 30 23.76 -19.28 -7.84
CA LEU A 30 23.68 -20.69 -8.28
C LEU A 30 24.01 -21.69 -7.16
N THR A 31 24.81 -21.31 -6.18
CA THR A 31 25.19 -22.13 -5.01
C THR A 31 24.42 -21.75 -3.74
N ALA A 32 23.45 -20.84 -3.82
CA ALA A 32 22.71 -20.35 -2.66
C ALA A 32 21.87 -21.45 -2.01
N ARG A 33 21.95 -21.50 -0.69
CA ARG A 33 21.18 -22.44 0.13
C ARG A 33 19.92 -21.76 0.62
N VAL A 34 18.81 -21.85 -0.11
CA VAL A 34 17.52 -21.25 0.27
C VAL A 34 16.42 -22.28 0.48
N TYR A 35 16.47 -23.39 -0.24
CA TYR A 35 15.40 -24.38 -0.28
C TYR A 35 15.30 -25.28 0.96
N ASP A 36 16.20 -25.13 1.91
CA ASP A 36 16.05 -25.74 3.23
C ASP A 36 14.87 -25.14 4.02
N VAL A 37 14.45 -23.89 3.69
CA VAL A 37 13.39 -23.14 4.35
C VAL A 37 12.41 -22.48 3.38
N ALA A 38 12.86 -22.05 2.20
CA ALA A 38 12.03 -21.45 1.18
C ALA A 38 11.43 -22.51 0.25
N VAL A 39 10.29 -22.19 -0.34
CA VAL A 39 9.69 -22.98 -1.42
C VAL A 39 9.95 -22.30 -2.76
N GLU A 40 10.03 -23.08 -3.85
CA GLU A 40 9.95 -22.54 -5.21
C GLU A 40 8.54 -21.99 -5.40
N SER A 41 8.40 -20.67 -5.31
CA SER A 41 7.08 -20.01 -5.42
C SER A 41 6.62 -19.94 -6.87
N ASP A 42 5.33 -19.90 -7.10
CA ASP A 42 4.76 -19.91 -8.45
C ASP A 42 5.05 -18.62 -9.24
N LEU A 43 5.19 -18.78 -10.57
CA LEU A 43 5.09 -17.70 -11.55
C LEU A 43 3.72 -17.79 -12.23
N GLN A 44 2.75 -17.07 -11.68
CA GLN A 44 1.32 -17.16 -11.99
C GLN A 44 0.88 -16.08 -12.98
N PRO A 45 0.13 -16.40 -14.07
CA PRO A 45 -0.48 -15.40 -14.93
C PRO A 45 -1.60 -14.60 -14.24
N ALA A 46 -1.52 -13.29 -14.31
CA ALA A 46 -2.56 -12.34 -13.85
C ALA A 46 -3.55 -12.09 -15.00
N LYS A 47 -4.58 -12.93 -15.11
CA LYS A 47 -5.47 -12.96 -16.28
C LYS A 47 -6.31 -11.69 -16.48
N ASN A 48 -6.87 -11.15 -15.39
CA ASN A 48 -7.71 -9.94 -15.45
C ASN A 48 -6.87 -8.70 -15.72
N LEU A 49 -5.76 -8.56 -15.01
CA LEU A 49 -4.84 -7.44 -15.20
C LEU A 49 -4.23 -7.47 -16.61
N SER A 50 -3.82 -8.64 -17.11
CA SER A 50 -3.29 -8.80 -18.47
C SER A 50 -4.27 -8.33 -19.53
N ARG A 51 -5.53 -8.73 -19.42
CA ARG A 51 -6.60 -8.32 -20.35
C ARG A 51 -6.80 -6.81 -20.33
N ARG A 52 -6.86 -6.21 -19.14
CA ARG A 52 -7.08 -4.77 -18.95
C ARG A 52 -5.92 -3.93 -19.50
N LEU A 53 -4.68 -4.40 -19.36
CA LEU A 53 -3.49 -3.69 -19.81
C LEU A 53 -3.10 -4.02 -21.25
N HIS A 54 -3.75 -4.97 -21.92
CA HIS A 54 -3.37 -5.48 -23.25
C HIS A 54 -1.90 -5.94 -23.33
N ASN A 55 -1.38 -6.48 -22.21
CA ASN A 55 -0.04 -7.03 -22.04
C ASN A 55 -0.13 -8.34 -21.24
N LYS A 56 0.86 -9.21 -21.30
CA LYS A 56 0.92 -10.40 -20.45
C LYS A 56 1.59 -10.02 -19.13
N VAL A 57 0.86 -10.14 -18.02
CA VAL A 57 1.39 -9.88 -16.67
C VAL A 57 1.49 -11.20 -15.91
N LEU A 58 2.64 -11.42 -15.29
CA LEU A 58 2.97 -12.59 -14.47
C LEU A 58 3.27 -12.15 -13.05
N PHE A 59 2.79 -12.88 -12.05
CA PHE A 59 3.07 -12.66 -10.64
C PHE A 59 4.03 -13.72 -10.11
N LYS A 60 5.19 -13.33 -9.63
CA LYS A 60 6.08 -14.19 -8.84
C LYS A 60 5.65 -14.13 -7.39
N ARG A 61 5.14 -15.24 -6.87
CA ARG A 61 4.34 -15.35 -5.65
C ARG A 61 5.19 -15.52 -4.37
N GLU A 62 6.07 -14.56 -4.08
CA GLU A 62 6.87 -14.59 -2.83
C GLU A 62 6.03 -14.32 -1.56
N ASP A 63 4.81 -13.85 -1.71
CA ASP A 63 3.79 -13.78 -0.67
C ASP A 63 3.35 -15.16 -0.14
N GLN A 64 3.63 -16.25 -0.87
CA GLN A 64 3.30 -17.63 -0.49
C GLN A 64 4.45 -18.37 0.24
N GLN A 65 5.54 -17.70 0.53
CA GLN A 65 6.61 -18.29 1.34
C GLN A 65 6.11 -18.60 2.77
N PRO A 66 6.74 -19.56 3.50
CA PRO A 66 6.31 -19.95 4.85
C PRO A 66 6.19 -18.82 5.87
N VAL A 67 6.93 -17.72 5.68
CA VAL A 67 6.80 -16.48 6.49
C VAL A 67 6.16 -15.35 5.69
N PHE A 68 5.40 -15.67 4.66
CA PHE A 68 4.67 -14.74 3.81
C PHE A 68 5.51 -13.62 3.18
N SER A 69 6.82 -13.86 2.97
CA SER A 69 7.71 -12.92 2.27
C SER A 69 9.01 -13.58 1.81
N PHE A 70 9.66 -12.97 0.79
CA PHE A 70 10.93 -13.43 0.23
C PHE A 70 12.11 -13.35 1.19
N LYS A 71 12.01 -12.58 2.27
CA LYS A 71 13.14 -12.23 3.15
C LYS A 71 13.85 -13.44 3.76
N LEU A 72 13.13 -14.56 3.96
CA LEU A 72 13.73 -15.78 4.48
C LEU A 72 14.83 -16.33 3.57
N ARG A 73 14.78 -16.14 2.25
CA ARG A 73 15.79 -16.63 1.30
C ARG A 73 17.17 -16.08 1.63
N GLY A 74 17.30 -14.76 1.67
CA GLY A 74 18.56 -14.09 1.98
C GLY A 74 19.02 -14.31 3.42
N ALA A 75 18.07 -14.24 4.39
CA ALA A 75 18.38 -14.50 5.79
C ALA A 75 18.96 -15.93 5.98
N TYR A 76 18.30 -16.94 5.44
CA TYR A 76 18.78 -18.31 5.54
C TYR A 76 20.08 -18.51 4.79
N ASN A 77 20.21 -18.02 3.55
CA ASN A 77 21.45 -18.15 2.78
C ASN A 77 22.64 -17.56 3.53
N LYS A 78 22.50 -16.39 4.13
CA LYS A 78 23.55 -15.81 4.99
C LYS A 78 23.88 -16.70 6.17
N MET A 79 22.86 -17.12 6.91
CA MET A 79 23.06 -17.90 8.14
C MET A 79 23.61 -19.30 7.86
N ALA A 80 23.25 -19.93 6.74
CA ALA A 80 23.75 -21.24 6.34
C ALA A 80 25.24 -21.25 5.94
N HIS A 81 25.84 -20.08 5.71
CA HIS A 81 27.28 -19.92 5.45
C HIS A 81 28.07 -19.53 6.70
N LEU A 82 27.43 -19.37 7.85
CA LEU A 82 28.12 -19.09 9.11
C LEU A 82 28.86 -20.34 9.62
N SER A 83 30.02 -20.13 10.28
CA SER A 83 30.73 -21.20 10.95
C SER A 83 29.92 -21.76 12.13
N GLN A 84 30.23 -22.99 12.54
CA GLN A 84 29.59 -23.59 13.73
C GLN A 84 29.78 -22.74 14.98
N GLU A 85 30.95 -22.13 15.14
CA GLU A 85 31.22 -21.22 16.24
C GLU A 85 30.33 -19.96 16.22
N GLN A 86 30.11 -19.38 15.03
CA GLN A 86 29.18 -18.23 14.86
C GLN A 86 27.74 -18.63 15.17
N LEU A 87 27.29 -19.80 14.69
CA LEU A 87 25.95 -20.32 14.99
C LEU A 87 25.77 -20.62 16.49
N GLN A 88 26.79 -21.14 17.17
CA GLN A 88 26.72 -21.38 18.62
C GLN A 88 26.60 -20.09 19.43
N ARG A 89 27.27 -19.02 19.03
CA ARG A 89 27.07 -17.69 19.65
C ARG A 89 25.70 -17.12 19.37
N GLY A 90 25.14 -17.40 18.21
CA GLY A 90 23.85 -16.92 17.77
C GLY A 90 23.92 -15.71 16.83
N VAL A 91 22.76 -15.33 16.36
CA VAL A 91 22.60 -14.21 15.41
C VAL A 91 21.75 -13.09 15.97
N ILE A 92 21.86 -11.89 15.38
CA ILE A 92 21.08 -10.73 15.76
C ILE A 92 20.67 -9.94 14.53
N CYS A 93 19.48 -9.35 14.56
CA CYS A 93 19.07 -8.34 13.58
C CYS A 93 18.19 -7.25 14.23
N ALA A 94 18.09 -6.10 13.57
CA ALA A 94 17.12 -5.06 13.88
C ALA A 94 16.02 -5.08 12.81
N SER A 95 14.80 -5.49 13.17
CA SER A 95 13.66 -5.49 12.25
C SER A 95 12.37 -5.82 12.98
N ALA A 96 11.29 -5.10 12.68
CA ALA A 96 9.94 -5.38 13.18
C ALA A 96 9.03 -6.07 12.15
N GLY A 97 9.57 -6.55 11.02
CA GLY A 97 8.76 -7.06 9.92
C GLY A 97 9.29 -8.36 9.29
N ASN A 98 9.26 -8.41 7.97
CA ASN A 98 9.57 -9.60 7.16
C ASN A 98 10.96 -10.19 7.43
N HIS A 99 11.97 -9.34 7.65
CA HIS A 99 13.32 -9.80 7.92
C HIS A 99 13.44 -10.48 9.29
N ALA A 100 12.78 -9.94 10.32
CA ALA A 100 12.72 -10.54 11.65
C ALA A 100 12.18 -11.97 11.60
N GLN A 101 11.08 -12.20 10.93
CA GLN A 101 10.48 -13.53 10.74
C GLN A 101 11.41 -14.45 9.94
N GLY A 102 12.05 -13.93 8.87
CA GLY A 102 13.02 -14.67 8.09
C GLY A 102 14.23 -15.16 8.90
N VAL A 103 14.79 -14.29 9.76
CA VAL A 103 15.91 -14.63 10.66
C VAL A 103 15.48 -15.64 11.72
N ALA A 104 14.33 -15.41 12.40
CA ALA A 104 13.83 -16.30 13.43
C ALA A 104 13.55 -17.73 12.88
N MET A 105 12.89 -17.83 11.72
CA MET A 105 12.65 -19.12 11.06
C MET A 105 13.96 -19.81 10.67
N SER A 106 14.90 -19.06 10.13
CA SER A 106 16.23 -19.58 9.74
C SER A 106 17.00 -20.11 10.95
N ALA A 107 16.97 -19.36 12.06
CA ALA A 107 17.60 -19.77 13.31
C ALA A 107 16.99 -21.06 13.87
N ARG A 108 15.66 -21.17 13.87
CA ARG A 108 14.96 -22.39 14.26
C ARG A 108 15.39 -23.59 13.41
N LYS A 109 15.54 -23.42 12.09
CA LYS A 109 15.98 -24.47 11.18
C LYS A 109 17.43 -24.89 11.43
N LEU A 110 18.30 -23.93 11.75
CA LEU A 110 19.74 -24.18 11.99
C LEU A 110 20.05 -24.56 13.44
N GLY A 111 19.06 -24.51 14.33
CA GLY A 111 19.23 -24.82 15.76
C GLY A 111 20.10 -23.79 16.50
N CYS A 112 20.07 -22.51 16.11
CA CYS A 112 20.82 -21.44 16.76
C CYS A 112 19.90 -20.39 17.40
N ARG A 113 20.45 -19.62 18.34
CA ARG A 113 19.77 -18.49 18.99
C ARG A 113 19.63 -17.32 18.00
N ALA A 114 18.48 -16.64 18.00
CA ALA A 114 18.27 -15.41 17.24
C ALA A 114 17.70 -14.33 18.16
N VAL A 115 18.43 -13.21 18.26
CA VAL A 115 18.01 -12.00 18.99
C VAL A 115 17.44 -11.00 17.95
N ILE A 116 16.19 -10.59 18.14
CA ILE A 116 15.47 -9.71 17.22
C ILE A 116 15.14 -8.41 17.96
N VAL A 117 15.81 -7.33 17.58
CA VAL A 117 15.62 -6.02 18.22
C VAL A 117 14.57 -5.24 17.44
N MET A 118 13.56 -4.75 18.15
CA MET A 118 12.42 -4.02 17.60
C MET A 118 12.15 -2.75 18.40
N PRO A 119 11.60 -1.68 17.78
CA PRO A 119 11.06 -0.55 18.52
C PRO A 119 9.94 -0.95 19.47
N THR A 120 9.78 -0.24 20.59
CA THR A 120 8.67 -0.43 21.54
C THR A 120 7.30 -0.16 20.91
N THR A 121 7.26 0.62 19.86
CA THR A 121 6.05 0.94 19.05
C THR A 121 5.61 -0.20 18.13
N THR A 122 6.35 -1.32 18.09
CA THR A 122 6.01 -2.46 17.23
C THR A 122 4.68 -3.10 17.66
N PRO A 123 3.71 -3.28 16.72
CA PRO A 123 2.44 -3.94 17.03
C PRO A 123 2.65 -5.34 17.61
N GLN A 124 1.87 -5.70 18.65
CA GLN A 124 1.99 -6.98 19.36
C GLN A 124 1.92 -8.19 18.41
N LEU A 125 1.07 -8.14 17.40
CA LEU A 125 0.95 -9.20 16.40
C LEU A 125 2.29 -9.54 15.70
N LYS A 126 3.13 -8.53 15.45
CA LYS A 126 4.46 -8.74 14.83
C LYS A 126 5.46 -9.32 15.83
N VAL A 127 5.38 -8.92 17.10
CA VAL A 127 6.18 -9.49 18.19
C VAL A 127 5.83 -10.97 18.36
N ASP A 128 4.55 -11.29 18.47
CA ASP A 128 4.04 -12.65 18.64
C ASP A 128 4.45 -13.57 17.48
N ALA A 129 4.40 -13.06 16.25
CA ALA A 129 4.81 -13.82 15.07
C ALA A 129 6.28 -14.24 15.11
N VAL A 130 7.17 -13.38 15.60
CA VAL A 130 8.60 -13.69 15.74
C VAL A 130 8.85 -14.64 16.91
N GLN A 131 8.19 -14.45 18.04
CA GLN A 131 8.28 -15.34 19.21
C GLN A 131 7.76 -16.75 18.89
N ALA A 132 6.67 -16.87 18.14
CA ALA A 132 6.14 -18.16 17.66
C ALA A 132 7.15 -18.93 16.76
N LEU A 133 8.04 -18.20 16.08
CA LEU A 133 9.14 -18.79 15.31
C LEU A 133 10.39 -19.13 16.17
N GLY A 134 10.37 -18.80 17.48
CA GLY A 134 11.47 -19.06 18.40
C GLY A 134 12.50 -17.92 18.48
N GLY A 135 12.21 -16.74 17.96
CA GLY A 135 13.08 -15.56 18.09
C GLY A 135 12.96 -14.93 19.49
N GLU A 136 14.10 -14.53 20.03
CA GLU A 136 14.18 -13.74 21.29
C GLU A 136 13.99 -12.27 20.94
N VAL A 137 12.83 -11.69 21.35
CA VAL A 137 12.50 -10.30 21.02
C VAL A 137 13.00 -9.36 22.10
N VAL A 138 13.73 -8.31 21.70
CA VAL A 138 14.18 -7.21 22.56
C VAL A 138 13.50 -5.93 22.06
N LEU A 139 12.63 -5.34 22.90
CA LEU A 139 11.94 -4.08 22.60
C LEU A 139 12.72 -2.91 23.18
N VAL A 140 13.17 -1.97 22.32
CA VAL A 140 13.97 -0.82 22.75
C VAL A 140 13.81 0.38 21.82
N GLY A 141 13.71 1.58 22.42
CA GLY A 141 13.56 2.85 21.70
C GLY A 141 12.23 2.98 20.97
N ASP A 142 12.02 4.14 20.35
CA ASP A 142 10.77 4.46 19.67
C ASP A 142 10.88 4.38 18.14
N SER A 143 12.12 4.22 17.63
CA SER A 143 12.42 4.22 16.20
C SER A 143 13.24 2.99 15.77
N TYR A 144 13.23 2.71 14.48
CA TYR A 144 14.14 1.72 13.87
C TYR A 144 15.62 2.06 14.16
N SER A 145 15.99 3.34 14.13
CA SER A 145 17.37 3.77 14.39
C SER A 145 17.83 3.44 15.80
N ASP A 146 16.94 3.55 16.79
CA ASP A 146 17.24 3.20 18.19
C ASP A 146 17.44 1.69 18.32
N ALA A 147 16.53 0.91 17.75
CA ALA A 147 16.61 -0.55 17.72
C ALA A 147 17.89 -1.03 17.01
N TYR A 148 18.25 -0.39 15.89
CA TYR A 148 19.47 -0.70 15.15
C TYR A 148 20.73 -0.43 15.97
N LYS A 149 20.84 0.75 16.59
CA LYS A 149 21.98 1.10 17.46
C LYS A 149 22.13 0.10 18.61
N HIS A 150 21.04 -0.23 19.27
CA HIS A 150 21.06 -1.20 20.35
C HIS A 150 21.44 -2.61 19.87
N SER A 151 21.00 -3.02 18.68
CA SER A 151 21.40 -4.30 18.09
C SER A 151 22.91 -4.39 17.84
N LEU A 152 23.55 -3.29 17.40
CA LEU A 152 25.02 -3.24 17.25
C LEU A 152 25.74 -3.31 18.59
N GLN A 153 25.21 -2.70 19.63
CA GLN A 153 25.73 -2.82 20.98
C GLN A 153 25.68 -4.27 21.48
N LEU A 154 24.51 -4.92 21.40
CA LEU A 154 24.35 -6.32 21.79
C LEU A 154 25.21 -7.28 20.94
N GLN A 155 25.40 -6.98 19.66
CA GLN A 155 26.31 -7.71 18.79
C GLN A 155 27.74 -7.74 19.38
N GLN A 156 28.23 -6.60 19.81
CA GLN A 156 29.58 -6.48 20.39
C GLN A 156 29.69 -7.15 21.77
N GLU A 157 28.71 -6.90 22.63
CA GLU A 157 28.70 -7.41 24.02
C GLU A 157 28.59 -8.94 24.07
N GLN A 158 27.79 -9.55 23.18
CA GLN A 158 27.47 -10.97 23.19
C GLN A 158 28.19 -11.76 22.09
N GLY A 159 28.95 -11.12 21.22
CA GLY A 159 29.66 -11.75 20.10
C GLY A 159 28.72 -12.34 19.05
N LEU A 160 27.48 -11.82 18.92
CA LEU A 160 26.48 -12.30 17.97
C LEU A 160 26.86 -11.92 16.54
N THR A 161 26.39 -12.71 15.57
CA THR A 161 26.58 -12.37 14.15
C THR A 161 25.39 -11.57 13.65
N PHE A 162 25.64 -10.37 13.14
CA PHE A 162 24.60 -9.50 12.58
C PHE A 162 24.14 -10.02 11.22
N VAL A 163 22.84 -10.22 11.03
CA VAL A 163 22.22 -10.61 9.76
C VAL A 163 21.56 -9.37 9.15
N HIS A 164 22.26 -8.76 8.19
CA HIS A 164 21.80 -7.52 7.57
C HIS A 164 20.55 -7.75 6.70
N PRO A 165 19.53 -6.86 6.71
CA PRO A 165 18.28 -7.08 5.99
C PRO A 165 18.39 -6.97 4.46
N PHE A 166 19.48 -6.42 3.91
CA PHE A 166 19.66 -6.20 2.47
C PHE A 166 21.11 -5.99 2.00
N ASP A 167 21.99 -5.38 2.79
CA ASP A 167 23.33 -4.96 2.37
C ASP A 167 24.40 -5.98 2.80
N ASP A 168 24.25 -7.21 2.31
CA ASP A 168 25.17 -8.32 2.53
C ASP A 168 25.19 -9.20 1.28
N PRO A 169 26.36 -9.59 0.76
CA PRO A 169 26.48 -10.38 -0.47
C PRO A 169 25.74 -11.72 -0.44
N ASP A 170 25.73 -12.42 0.70
CA ASP A 170 25.02 -13.69 0.83
C ASP A 170 23.50 -13.48 0.91
N VAL A 171 23.05 -12.37 1.54
CA VAL A 171 21.65 -11.97 1.52
C VAL A 171 21.20 -11.63 0.10
N ILE A 172 21.97 -10.81 -0.62
CA ILE A 172 21.70 -10.44 -2.02
C ILE A 172 21.63 -11.70 -2.90
N ALA A 173 22.57 -12.63 -2.77
CA ALA A 173 22.60 -13.86 -3.53
C ALA A 173 21.37 -14.74 -3.26
N GLY A 174 20.96 -14.88 -2.01
CA GLY A 174 19.73 -15.60 -1.64
C GLY A 174 18.49 -15.03 -2.34
N GLN A 175 18.37 -13.71 -2.45
CA GLN A 175 17.27 -13.05 -3.15
C GLN A 175 17.32 -13.26 -4.67
N GLY A 176 18.52 -13.38 -5.24
CA GLY A 176 18.73 -13.65 -6.67
C GLY A 176 18.13 -14.98 -7.16
N THR A 177 17.94 -15.96 -6.27
CA THR A 177 17.29 -17.24 -6.59
C THR A 177 15.88 -17.07 -7.14
N ILE A 178 15.20 -15.95 -6.81
CA ILE A 178 13.87 -15.62 -7.34
C ILE A 178 13.92 -15.48 -8.86
N ALA A 179 14.92 -14.76 -9.38
CA ALA A 179 15.08 -14.58 -10.83
C ALA A 179 15.45 -15.89 -11.53
N MET A 180 16.26 -16.74 -10.88
CA MET A 180 16.59 -18.08 -11.37
C MET A 180 15.33 -18.93 -11.54
N GLU A 181 14.47 -18.97 -10.53
CA GLU A 181 13.18 -19.67 -10.58
C GLU A 181 12.28 -19.11 -11.69
N MET A 182 12.19 -17.77 -11.80
CA MET A 182 11.34 -17.11 -12.81
C MET A 182 11.71 -17.53 -14.23
N LEU A 183 12.99 -17.56 -14.57
CA LEU A 183 13.42 -17.97 -15.93
C LEU A 183 13.13 -19.46 -16.18
N SER A 184 13.36 -20.33 -15.21
CA SER A 184 13.01 -21.75 -15.31
C SER A 184 11.50 -21.95 -15.48
N GLN A 185 10.69 -21.24 -14.70
CA GLN A 185 9.22 -21.34 -14.74
C GLN A 185 8.63 -20.73 -16.02
N LEU A 186 9.25 -19.68 -16.56
CA LEU A 186 8.83 -19.07 -17.83
C LEU A 186 8.88 -20.08 -18.98
N GLN A 187 9.93 -20.92 -19.01
CA GLN A 187 10.05 -22.01 -19.99
C GLN A 187 8.94 -23.06 -19.82
N LYS A 188 8.61 -23.43 -18.56
CA LYS A 188 7.49 -24.35 -18.26
C LYS A 188 6.13 -23.82 -18.71
N LEU A 189 5.96 -22.48 -18.73
CA LEU A 189 4.76 -21.81 -19.25
C LEU A 189 4.70 -21.72 -20.77
N GLY A 190 5.65 -22.33 -21.49
CA GLY A 190 5.72 -22.32 -22.95
C GLY A 190 6.06 -20.95 -23.55
N SER A 191 6.63 -20.04 -22.75
CA SER A 191 7.02 -18.70 -23.18
C SER A 191 8.49 -18.49 -22.91
N GLN A 192 9.20 -17.89 -23.87
CA GLN A 192 10.59 -17.43 -23.68
C GLN A 192 10.68 -15.91 -23.56
N ARG A 193 9.56 -15.21 -23.84
CA ARG A 193 9.52 -13.75 -23.84
C ARG A 193 9.22 -13.22 -22.44
N LEU A 194 10.10 -12.38 -21.95
CA LEU A 194 9.93 -11.54 -20.77
C LEU A 194 10.61 -10.20 -21.07
N ASP A 195 9.84 -9.14 -21.18
CA ASP A 195 10.35 -7.82 -21.59
C ASP A 195 10.87 -7.04 -20.39
N ALA A 196 10.21 -7.14 -19.23
CA ALA A 196 10.69 -6.50 -18.01
C ALA A 196 10.24 -7.23 -16.72
N VAL A 197 11.06 -7.07 -15.67
CA VAL A 197 10.75 -7.50 -14.30
C VAL A 197 10.68 -6.27 -13.41
N PHE A 198 9.57 -6.12 -12.70
CA PHE A 198 9.33 -5.03 -11.76
C PHE A 198 9.59 -5.50 -10.33
N VAL A 199 10.43 -4.77 -9.59
CA VAL A 199 10.94 -5.16 -8.30
C VAL A 199 10.80 -4.03 -7.29
N ALA A 200 10.11 -4.28 -6.18
CA ALA A 200 10.01 -3.34 -5.07
C ALA A 200 11.38 -3.11 -4.40
N ILE A 201 11.70 -1.85 -4.10
CA ILE A 201 12.96 -1.46 -3.47
C ILE A 201 12.71 -0.83 -2.10
N GLY A 202 13.24 -1.47 -1.04
CA GLY A 202 13.56 -0.79 0.21
C GLY A 202 15.04 -0.47 0.24
N GLY A 203 15.85 -1.23 0.98
CA GLY A 203 17.31 -1.08 1.00
C GLY A 203 18.08 -1.61 -0.21
N GLY A 204 17.41 -2.30 -1.14
CA GLY A 204 17.98 -2.70 -2.43
C GLY A 204 18.37 -4.20 -2.55
N GLY A 205 18.29 -5.00 -1.48
CA GLY A 205 18.77 -6.39 -1.52
C GLY A 205 18.07 -7.28 -2.56
N LEU A 206 16.73 -7.16 -2.69
CA LEU A 206 15.95 -7.94 -3.66
C LEU A 206 16.33 -7.58 -5.10
N ILE A 207 16.27 -6.28 -5.44
CA ILE A 207 16.54 -5.84 -6.80
C ILE A 207 18.00 -6.12 -7.21
N SER A 208 18.94 -5.99 -6.28
CA SER A 208 20.35 -6.30 -6.53
C SER A 208 20.56 -7.79 -6.88
N GLY A 209 19.93 -8.70 -6.14
CA GLY A 209 19.98 -10.12 -6.44
C GLY A 209 19.35 -10.47 -7.79
N VAL A 210 18.14 -9.95 -8.04
CA VAL A 210 17.40 -10.15 -9.31
C VAL A 210 18.17 -9.58 -10.49
N ALA A 211 18.69 -8.35 -10.38
CA ALA A 211 19.42 -7.69 -11.46
C ALA A 211 20.73 -8.44 -11.80
N ASN A 212 21.53 -8.84 -10.79
CA ASN A 212 22.75 -9.62 -11.04
C ASN A 212 22.46 -10.89 -11.82
N TYR A 213 21.42 -11.64 -11.45
CA TYR A 213 21.09 -12.88 -12.17
C TYR A 213 20.58 -12.59 -13.58
N LEU A 214 19.61 -11.69 -13.75
CA LEU A 214 19.02 -11.43 -15.05
C LEU A 214 20.04 -10.82 -16.02
N LYS A 215 20.84 -9.86 -15.60
CA LYS A 215 21.84 -9.23 -16.48
C LYS A 215 22.98 -10.16 -16.88
N ALA A 216 23.28 -11.16 -16.04
CA ALA A 216 24.26 -12.19 -16.39
C ALA A 216 23.72 -13.24 -17.37
N VAL A 217 22.42 -13.61 -17.28
CA VAL A 217 21.84 -14.73 -18.04
C VAL A 217 20.97 -14.27 -19.20
N ARG A 218 20.22 -13.19 -19.05
CA ARG A 218 19.28 -12.60 -20.01
C ARG A 218 19.35 -11.07 -19.95
N PRO A 219 20.44 -10.45 -20.43
CA PRO A 219 20.64 -9.01 -20.36
C PRO A 219 19.62 -8.19 -21.18
N ASP A 220 18.90 -8.85 -22.07
CA ASP A 220 17.78 -8.28 -22.83
C ASP A 220 16.55 -7.96 -21.97
N ILE A 221 16.38 -8.60 -20.81
CA ILE A 221 15.27 -8.34 -19.90
C ILE A 221 15.57 -7.07 -19.10
N LYS A 222 14.63 -6.11 -19.14
CA LYS A 222 14.73 -4.91 -18.31
C LYS A 222 14.43 -5.23 -16.84
N VAL A 223 15.20 -4.63 -15.95
CA VAL A 223 14.97 -4.64 -14.51
C VAL A 223 14.50 -3.27 -14.09
N ILE A 224 13.27 -3.17 -13.60
CA ILE A 224 12.63 -1.90 -13.23
C ILE A 224 12.44 -1.83 -11.72
N GLY A 225 13.10 -0.87 -11.09
CA GLY A 225 13.01 -0.61 -9.67
C GLY A 225 11.76 0.18 -9.32
N VAL A 226 11.09 -0.20 -8.23
CA VAL A 226 9.84 0.44 -7.81
C VAL A 226 9.92 0.92 -6.37
N GLN A 227 9.58 2.18 -6.16
CA GLN A 227 9.50 2.79 -4.83
C GLN A 227 8.23 3.62 -4.66
N THR A 228 7.86 3.93 -3.40
CA THR A 228 6.81 4.91 -3.12
C THR A 228 7.39 6.32 -3.15
N ARG A 229 6.54 7.31 -3.43
CA ARG A 229 6.93 8.73 -3.50
C ARG A 229 7.53 9.25 -2.20
N ASP A 230 7.09 8.72 -1.08
CA ASP A 230 7.52 9.08 0.27
C ASP A 230 8.66 8.21 0.83
N SER A 231 9.21 7.30 0.01
CA SER A 231 10.35 6.44 0.37
C SER A 231 11.14 6.02 -0.88
N ASP A 232 11.64 6.99 -1.65
CA ASP A 232 12.32 6.79 -2.94
C ASP A 232 13.86 6.97 -2.86
N ALA A 233 14.47 6.61 -1.73
CA ALA A 233 15.89 6.80 -1.46
C ALA A 233 16.81 6.25 -2.56
N MET A 234 16.52 5.07 -3.13
CA MET A 234 17.34 4.49 -4.21
C MET A 234 17.24 5.31 -5.50
N ALA A 235 16.03 5.69 -5.90
CA ALA A 235 15.82 6.49 -7.11
C ALA A 235 16.50 7.88 -7.00
N GLN A 236 16.43 8.51 -5.83
CA GLN A 236 17.14 9.77 -5.55
C GLN A 236 18.66 9.56 -5.56
N SER A 237 19.16 8.50 -4.91
CA SER A 237 20.59 8.19 -4.84
C SER A 237 21.19 7.95 -6.23
N VAL A 238 20.51 7.17 -7.07
CA VAL A 238 21.00 6.90 -8.44
C VAL A 238 21.00 8.17 -9.29
N ARG A 239 20.00 9.02 -9.13
CA ARG A 239 19.95 10.32 -9.82
C ARG A 239 21.05 11.28 -9.36
N ALA A 240 21.35 11.28 -8.04
CA ALA A 240 22.42 12.10 -7.46
C ALA A 240 23.83 11.56 -7.75
N GLY A 241 23.96 10.25 -8.07
CA GLY A 241 25.25 9.58 -8.22
C GLY A 241 25.92 9.15 -6.90
N GLU A 242 25.27 9.43 -5.76
CA GLU A 242 25.70 9.09 -4.41
C GLU A 242 24.50 8.68 -3.54
N ARG A 243 24.74 8.02 -2.40
CA ARG A 243 23.66 7.63 -1.49
C ARG A 243 23.05 8.86 -0.82
N VAL A 244 21.74 9.03 -0.99
CA VAL A 244 20.95 10.11 -0.37
C VAL A 244 20.20 9.53 0.84
N GLU A 245 20.34 10.16 1.99
CA GLU A 245 19.56 9.87 3.18
C GLU A 245 18.31 10.75 3.21
N LEU A 246 17.14 10.11 3.26
CA LEU A 246 15.86 10.82 3.38
C LEU A 246 15.65 11.33 4.80
N GLY A 247 15.16 12.55 4.94
CA GLY A 247 14.82 13.12 6.23
C GLY A 247 13.72 12.32 6.94
N ASP A 248 12.69 11.94 6.19
CA ASP A 248 11.59 11.12 6.66
C ASP A 248 11.13 10.12 5.59
N VAL A 249 10.37 9.10 5.98
CA VAL A 249 9.83 8.06 5.09
C VAL A 249 8.39 7.74 5.44
N GLY A 250 7.56 7.55 4.42
CA GLY A 250 6.18 7.10 4.59
C GLY A 250 6.12 5.65 5.07
N LEU A 251 5.22 5.39 6.02
CA LEU A 251 5.09 4.08 6.67
C LEU A 251 3.95 3.21 6.09
N PHE A 252 3.29 3.67 5.03
CA PHE A 252 2.24 2.85 4.41
C PHE A 252 2.80 1.56 3.81
N ALA A 253 3.90 1.65 3.06
CA ALA A 253 4.63 0.48 2.55
C ALA A 253 5.84 0.17 3.45
N ASP A 254 5.59 -0.17 4.72
CA ASP A 254 6.58 -0.33 5.78
C ASP A 254 7.71 -1.33 5.44
N GLY A 255 7.42 -2.38 4.66
CA GLY A 255 8.44 -3.32 4.18
C GLY A 255 9.50 -2.71 3.25
N THR A 256 9.25 -1.52 2.71
CA THR A 256 10.16 -0.78 1.83
C THR A 256 10.53 0.62 2.35
N ALA A 257 10.09 1.00 3.56
CA ALA A 257 10.38 2.29 4.19
C ALA A 257 11.83 2.35 4.71
N VAL A 258 12.75 2.77 3.85
CA VAL A 258 14.19 2.83 4.14
C VAL A 258 14.73 4.22 3.87
N LYS A 259 15.33 4.86 4.89
CA LYS A 259 15.90 6.22 4.78
C LYS A 259 17.18 6.24 3.95
N LEU A 260 18.04 5.24 4.12
CA LEU A 260 19.33 5.15 3.44
C LEU A 260 19.51 3.74 2.87
N VAL A 261 19.74 3.64 1.58
CA VAL A 261 20.00 2.37 0.88
C VAL A 261 21.39 1.81 1.24
N GLY A 262 21.61 0.53 1.03
CA GLY A 262 22.91 -0.10 1.28
C GLY A 262 23.99 0.42 0.35
N GLU A 263 25.24 0.24 0.74
CA GLU A 263 26.39 0.66 -0.07
C GLU A 263 26.57 -0.26 -1.29
N GLU A 264 26.59 -1.55 -1.04
CA GLU A 264 26.73 -2.55 -2.10
C GLU A 264 25.46 -2.62 -2.96
N THR A 265 24.28 -2.53 -2.35
CA THR A 265 23.02 -2.53 -3.11
C THR A 265 22.87 -1.29 -3.98
N PHE A 266 23.34 -0.11 -3.53
CA PHE A 266 23.37 1.11 -4.35
C PHE A 266 24.35 0.94 -5.54
N ARG A 267 25.55 0.41 -5.31
CA ARG A 267 26.52 0.17 -6.37
C ARG A 267 25.93 -0.71 -7.47
N ILE A 268 25.32 -1.83 -7.08
CA ILE A 268 24.70 -2.78 -8.02
C ILE A 268 23.50 -2.15 -8.73
N ALA A 269 22.60 -1.49 -7.99
CA ALA A 269 21.40 -0.92 -8.57
C ALA A 269 21.71 0.19 -9.58
N ARG A 270 22.73 1.03 -9.30
CA ARG A 270 23.18 2.07 -10.22
C ARG A 270 23.71 1.52 -11.56
N GLU A 271 24.32 0.34 -11.52
CA GLU A 271 24.93 -0.28 -12.69
C GLU A 271 23.96 -1.15 -13.50
N LEU A 272 23.04 -1.86 -12.83
CA LEU A 272 22.29 -2.97 -13.44
C LEU A 272 20.77 -2.72 -13.55
N VAL A 273 20.22 -1.69 -12.90
CA VAL A 273 18.79 -1.37 -12.98
C VAL A 273 18.54 -0.38 -14.12
N ASP A 274 17.63 -0.73 -15.02
CA ASP A 274 17.41 0.03 -16.25
C ASP A 274 16.53 1.28 -16.04
N GLU A 275 15.54 1.21 -15.13
CA GLU A 275 14.59 2.30 -14.91
C GLU A 275 14.05 2.26 -13.48
N TYR A 276 13.61 3.42 -12.98
CA TYR A 276 12.98 3.57 -11.67
C TYR A 276 11.59 4.17 -11.83
N VAL A 277 10.58 3.51 -11.27
CA VAL A 277 9.19 3.97 -11.24
C VAL A 277 8.81 4.30 -9.80
N VAL A 278 8.31 5.51 -9.59
CA VAL A 278 7.83 5.98 -8.28
C VAL A 278 6.31 6.07 -8.32
N VAL A 279 5.65 5.38 -7.37
CA VAL A 279 4.19 5.28 -7.29
C VAL A 279 3.65 5.95 -6.03
N ASP A 280 2.38 6.36 -6.05
CA ASP A 280 1.71 6.90 -4.88
C ASP A 280 0.89 5.84 -4.12
N THR A 281 0.42 6.21 -2.93
CA THR A 281 -0.35 5.32 -2.04
C THR A 281 -1.64 4.82 -2.68
N ASP A 282 -2.34 5.65 -3.44
CA ASP A 282 -3.61 5.26 -4.08
C ASP A 282 -3.39 4.22 -5.18
N ALA A 283 -2.33 4.40 -5.97
CA ALA A 283 -1.92 3.40 -6.97
C ALA A 283 -1.56 2.05 -6.33
N VAL A 284 -0.91 2.07 -5.15
CA VAL A 284 -0.59 0.85 -4.39
C VAL A 284 -1.86 0.18 -3.86
N CYS A 285 -2.81 0.93 -3.31
CA CYS A 285 -4.10 0.40 -2.86
C CYS A 285 -4.88 -0.25 -4.01
N ALA A 286 -4.93 0.41 -5.17
CA ALA A 286 -5.52 -0.14 -6.39
C ALA A 286 -4.81 -1.42 -6.86
N ALA A 287 -3.49 -1.51 -6.73
CA ALA A 287 -2.72 -2.69 -7.08
C ALA A 287 -2.98 -3.88 -6.13
N ILE A 288 -3.16 -3.64 -4.81
CA ILE A 288 -3.57 -4.68 -3.86
C ILE A 288 -4.92 -5.29 -4.29
N LYS A 289 -5.88 -4.44 -4.69
CA LYS A 289 -7.16 -4.89 -5.24
C LYS A 289 -6.98 -5.72 -6.51
N ASP A 290 -6.11 -5.30 -7.44
CA ASP A 290 -5.83 -6.06 -8.67
C ASP A 290 -5.26 -7.45 -8.36
N VAL A 291 -4.30 -7.54 -7.43
CA VAL A 291 -3.76 -8.82 -6.97
C VAL A 291 -4.87 -9.70 -6.39
N PHE A 292 -5.73 -9.14 -5.52
CA PHE A 292 -6.85 -9.88 -4.95
C PHE A 292 -7.82 -10.40 -6.03
N VAL A 293 -8.14 -9.59 -7.04
CA VAL A 293 -9.03 -10.00 -8.13
C VAL A 293 -8.46 -11.20 -8.92
N ASP A 294 -7.15 -11.22 -9.15
CA ASP A 294 -6.51 -12.28 -9.92
C ASP A 294 -6.13 -13.53 -9.09
N THR A 295 -5.87 -13.38 -7.78
CA THR A 295 -5.30 -14.47 -6.96
C THR A 295 -6.15 -14.89 -5.76
N ARG A 296 -7.11 -14.05 -5.32
CA ARG A 296 -7.82 -14.14 -4.03
C ARG A 296 -6.91 -14.07 -2.80
N ALA A 297 -5.66 -13.64 -2.98
CA ALA A 297 -4.73 -13.35 -1.89
C ALA A 297 -4.61 -11.83 -1.67
N ILE A 298 -4.38 -11.43 -0.43
CA ILE A 298 -4.14 -10.04 -0.06
C ILE A 298 -2.64 -9.90 0.23
N VAL A 299 -1.95 -9.09 -0.56
CA VAL A 299 -0.55 -8.76 -0.35
C VAL A 299 -0.42 -7.49 0.50
N GLU A 300 0.70 -7.36 1.20
CA GLU A 300 1.05 -6.10 1.89
C GLU A 300 1.34 -4.97 0.88
N PRO A 301 1.28 -3.69 1.29
CA PRO A 301 1.55 -2.58 0.38
C PRO A 301 2.87 -2.71 -0.38
N SER A 302 3.96 -3.10 0.28
CA SER A 302 5.25 -3.37 -0.38
C SER A 302 5.16 -4.48 -1.43
N GLY A 303 4.33 -5.50 -1.20
CA GLY A 303 4.09 -6.61 -2.13
C GLY A 303 3.35 -6.20 -3.40
N ALA A 304 2.61 -5.09 -3.37
CA ALA A 304 1.84 -4.60 -4.51
C ALA A 304 2.58 -3.54 -5.37
N LEU A 305 3.72 -3.01 -4.90
CA LEU A 305 4.46 -1.94 -5.59
C LEU A 305 4.75 -2.26 -7.05
N ALA A 306 5.25 -3.46 -7.31
CA ALA A 306 5.58 -3.91 -8.67
C ALA A 306 4.37 -3.89 -9.60
N VAL A 307 3.18 -4.23 -9.10
CA VAL A 307 1.93 -4.21 -9.87
C VAL A 307 1.48 -2.78 -10.15
N ALA A 308 1.56 -1.89 -9.16
CA ALA A 308 1.26 -0.46 -9.34
C ALA A 308 2.16 0.15 -10.43
N ALA A 309 3.45 -0.18 -10.40
CA ALA A 309 4.42 0.29 -11.37
C ALA A 309 4.17 -0.24 -12.78
N ILE A 310 3.77 -1.50 -12.96
CA ILE A 310 3.38 -2.02 -14.29
C ILE A 310 2.23 -1.20 -14.87
N LYS A 311 1.21 -0.88 -14.08
CA LYS A 311 0.07 -0.06 -14.54
C LYS A 311 0.53 1.32 -15.00
N GLN A 312 1.38 1.98 -14.20
CA GLN A 312 1.93 3.30 -14.54
C GLN A 312 2.85 3.24 -15.76
N TYR A 313 3.73 2.24 -15.84
CA TYR A 313 4.66 2.02 -16.95
C TYR A 313 3.92 1.82 -18.27
N VAL A 314 2.91 0.94 -18.30
CA VAL A 314 2.08 0.71 -19.48
C VAL A 314 1.35 1.99 -19.93
N ALA A 315 0.82 2.77 -18.99
CA ALA A 315 0.15 4.02 -19.30
C ALA A 315 1.11 5.08 -19.86
N THR A 316 2.32 5.17 -19.32
CA THR A 316 3.36 6.14 -19.74
C THR A 316 3.95 5.78 -21.11
N HIS A 317 4.37 4.53 -21.29
CA HIS A 317 5.05 4.05 -22.50
C HIS A 317 4.08 3.56 -23.59
N LYS A 318 2.77 3.46 -23.28
CA LYS A 318 1.71 2.99 -24.19
C LYS A 318 2.01 1.63 -24.81
N THR A 319 2.62 0.73 -24.04
CA THR A 319 3.04 -0.60 -24.51
C THR A 319 1.84 -1.53 -24.70
N ARG A 320 1.95 -2.44 -25.68
CA ARG A 320 0.96 -3.49 -25.94
C ARG A 320 1.65 -4.78 -26.41
N GLY A 321 1.11 -5.93 -25.98
CA GLY A 321 1.61 -7.25 -26.39
C GLY A 321 2.96 -7.61 -25.78
N GLU A 322 3.42 -6.87 -24.74
CA GLU A 322 4.64 -7.19 -24.00
C GLU A 322 4.34 -8.13 -22.82
N THR A 323 5.39 -8.75 -22.29
CA THR A 323 5.33 -9.65 -21.14
C THR A 323 6.08 -9.05 -19.97
N TYR A 324 5.39 -8.85 -18.85
CA TYR A 324 5.93 -8.27 -17.62
C TYR A 324 5.80 -9.23 -16.45
N ALA A 325 6.77 -9.23 -15.56
CA ALA A 325 6.67 -9.94 -14.29
C ALA A 325 6.73 -8.96 -13.12
N ALA A 326 5.83 -9.13 -12.15
CA ALA A 326 5.83 -8.44 -10.86
C ALA A 326 6.20 -9.42 -9.76
N ILE A 327 7.15 -9.09 -8.92
CA ILE A 327 7.45 -9.86 -7.71
C ILE A 327 6.53 -9.38 -6.59
N LEU A 328 5.58 -10.23 -6.18
CA LEU A 328 4.72 -10.01 -5.02
C LEU A 328 5.52 -10.35 -3.76
N CYS A 329 6.26 -9.40 -3.23
CA CYS A 329 7.37 -9.64 -2.32
C CYS A 329 6.95 -9.99 -0.88
N GLY A 330 5.66 -9.77 -0.50
CA GLY A 330 5.16 -10.15 0.83
C GLY A 330 3.67 -9.93 1.03
N ALA A 331 3.14 -10.52 2.13
CA ALA A 331 1.74 -10.44 2.54
C ALA A 331 1.56 -10.19 4.06
N ASN A 332 2.61 -9.80 4.79
CA ASN A 332 2.55 -9.56 6.24
C ASN A 332 1.88 -8.21 6.57
N MET A 333 0.59 -8.09 6.27
CA MET A 333 -0.19 -6.90 6.52
C MET A 333 -1.12 -7.07 7.73
N ASN A 334 -1.23 -6.03 8.57
CA ASN A 334 -2.26 -6.00 9.60
C ASN A 334 -3.64 -5.89 8.97
N PHE A 335 -4.59 -6.71 9.45
CA PHE A 335 -5.95 -6.76 8.92
C PHE A 335 -6.66 -5.40 8.96
N ASP A 336 -6.42 -4.60 10.00
CA ASP A 336 -7.02 -3.27 10.15
C ASP A 336 -6.68 -2.30 9.00
N ARG A 337 -5.53 -2.51 8.32
CA ARG A 337 -5.16 -1.72 7.14
C ARG A 337 -6.03 -1.98 5.91
N LEU A 338 -6.77 -3.10 5.87
CA LEU A 338 -7.66 -3.40 4.74
C LEU A 338 -8.75 -2.36 4.56
N ARG A 339 -9.21 -1.77 5.67
CA ARG A 339 -10.18 -0.67 5.59
C ARG A 339 -9.63 0.50 4.77
N PHE A 340 -8.42 0.95 5.11
CA PHE A 340 -7.75 2.03 4.38
C PHE A 340 -7.52 1.66 2.91
N VAL A 341 -7.06 0.45 2.64
CA VAL A 341 -6.83 -0.04 1.27
C VAL A 341 -8.13 -0.04 0.46
N ALA A 342 -9.23 -0.56 1.02
CA ALA A 342 -10.52 -0.61 0.34
C ALA A 342 -11.05 0.79 0.00
N GLU A 343 -10.89 1.74 0.92
CA GLU A 343 -11.34 3.12 0.73
C GLU A 343 -10.57 3.87 -0.36
N ARG A 344 -9.27 3.59 -0.49
CA ARG A 344 -8.40 4.31 -1.44
C ARG A 344 -8.23 3.61 -2.80
N ALA A 345 -8.54 2.32 -2.88
CA ALA A 345 -8.38 1.55 -4.11
C ALA A 345 -9.24 2.07 -5.27
N GLU A 346 -10.48 2.52 -5.00
CA GLU A 346 -11.37 3.07 -6.03
C GLU A 346 -10.89 4.44 -6.52
N VAL A 347 -10.33 5.26 -5.62
CA VAL A 347 -9.71 6.55 -5.97
C VAL A 347 -8.46 6.32 -6.82
N GLY A 348 -7.60 5.38 -6.44
CA GLY A 348 -6.40 5.02 -7.19
C GLY A 348 -6.66 4.41 -8.56
N GLU A 349 -7.87 3.85 -8.80
CA GLU A 349 -8.33 3.43 -10.12
C GLU A 349 -9.06 4.55 -10.89
N GLU A 350 -9.18 5.73 -10.31
CA GLU A 350 -10.01 6.83 -10.81
C GLU A 350 -11.46 6.38 -11.12
N ARG A 351 -12.00 5.48 -10.28
CA ARG A 351 -13.39 5.01 -10.35
C ARG A 351 -14.31 5.69 -9.36
N GLU A 352 -13.75 6.46 -8.44
CA GLU A 352 -14.44 7.35 -7.52
C GLU A 352 -13.86 8.75 -7.63
N ALA A 353 -14.73 9.75 -7.60
CA ALA A 353 -14.36 11.16 -7.47
C ALA A 353 -15.10 11.77 -6.28
N LEU A 354 -14.40 12.62 -5.53
CA LEU A 354 -14.90 13.28 -4.32
C LEU A 354 -15.07 14.78 -4.56
N PHE A 355 -16.20 15.34 -4.14
CA PHE A 355 -16.51 16.75 -4.35
C PHE A 355 -17.05 17.40 -3.07
N ALA A 356 -16.67 18.66 -2.85
CA ALA A 356 -17.45 19.58 -2.03
C ALA A 356 -18.33 20.42 -2.95
N VAL A 357 -19.64 20.34 -2.79
CA VAL A 357 -20.59 21.09 -3.60
C VAL A 357 -21.40 22.02 -2.71
N THR A 358 -21.40 23.32 -3.03
CA THR A 358 -22.20 24.31 -2.33
C THR A 358 -23.58 24.44 -2.99
N ILE A 359 -24.60 24.17 -2.22
CA ILE A 359 -26.01 24.35 -2.63
C ILE A 359 -26.68 25.46 -1.81
N PRO A 360 -27.74 26.13 -2.33
CA PRO A 360 -28.56 27.00 -1.51
C PRO A 360 -29.19 26.22 -0.35
N GLU A 361 -29.22 26.81 0.86
CA GLU A 361 -29.93 26.23 2.00
C GLU A 361 -31.41 26.61 1.94
N GLU A 362 -32.12 25.95 1.04
CA GLU A 362 -33.56 26.14 0.82
C GLU A 362 -34.25 24.83 0.46
N ARG A 363 -35.53 24.74 0.71
CA ARG A 363 -36.32 23.54 0.40
C ARG A 363 -36.23 23.19 -1.08
N GLY A 364 -35.97 21.93 -1.37
CA GLY A 364 -35.82 21.40 -2.75
C GLY A 364 -34.42 21.47 -3.34
N SER A 365 -33.47 22.17 -2.73
CA SER A 365 -32.08 22.26 -3.23
C SER A 365 -31.39 20.88 -3.33
N PHE A 366 -31.63 20.04 -2.35
CA PHE A 366 -31.14 18.65 -2.37
C PHE A 366 -31.67 17.86 -3.59
N LYS A 367 -32.99 17.94 -3.83
CA LYS A 367 -33.60 17.27 -4.98
C LYS A 367 -33.03 17.79 -6.29
N ARG A 368 -32.89 19.11 -6.45
CA ARG A 368 -32.28 19.73 -7.62
C ARG A 368 -30.83 19.27 -7.83
N PHE A 369 -30.05 19.18 -6.75
CA PHE A 369 -28.69 18.64 -6.81
C PHE A 369 -28.67 17.19 -7.30
N CYS A 370 -29.51 16.32 -6.74
CA CYS A 370 -29.61 14.92 -7.16
C CYS A 370 -30.09 14.77 -8.62
N GLU A 371 -30.95 15.68 -9.11
CA GLU A 371 -31.33 15.71 -10.53
C GLU A 371 -30.13 16.01 -11.44
N VAL A 372 -29.24 16.91 -11.02
CA VAL A 372 -28.01 17.23 -11.77
C VAL A 372 -27.07 16.04 -11.75
N VAL A 373 -26.89 15.37 -10.60
CA VAL A 373 -26.08 14.13 -10.50
C VAL A 373 -26.63 13.05 -11.42
N GLY A 374 -27.95 12.85 -11.47
CA GLY A 374 -28.60 11.86 -12.33
C GLY A 374 -28.49 12.15 -13.84
N ARG A 375 -28.14 13.39 -14.23
CA ARG A 375 -28.00 13.83 -15.64
C ARG A 375 -26.54 14.10 -16.04
N LEU A 376 -25.56 13.66 -15.24
CA LEU A 376 -24.15 13.86 -15.54
C LEU A 376 -23.76 13.22 -16.88
N PRO A 377 -22.86 13.83 -17.66
CA PRO A 377 -22.35 13.26 -18.91
C PRO A 377 -21.71 11.88 -18.66
N GLY A 378 -21.99 10.93 -19.54
CA GLY A 378 -21.46 9.56 -19.44
C GLY A 378 -22.39 8.55 -18.75
N GLY A 379 -23.61 8.95 -18.40
CA GLY A 379 -24.66 8.07 -17.88
C GLY A 379 -24.93 8.22 -16.38
N GLN A 380 -25.82 7.37 -15.87
CA GLN A 380 -26.16 7.36 -14.44
C GLN A 380 -24.96 6.90 -13.62
N ARG A 381 -24.70 7.63 -12.52
CA ARG A 381 -23.61 7.36 -11.59
C ARG A 381 -24.17 6.97 -10.24
N ASN A 382 -23.47 6.05 -9.60
CA ASN A 382 -23.78 5.76 -8.21
C ASN A 382 -23.13 6.80 -7.31
N VAL A 383 -23.89 7.23 -6.30
CA VAL A 383 -23.36 7.97 -5.17
C VAL A 383 -22.65 6.96 -4.26
N THR A 384 -21.36 7.14 -4.05
CA THR A 384 -20.56 6.28 -3.17
C THR A 384 -20.61 6.76 -1.73
N GLU A 385 -20.68 8.07 -1.57
CA GLU A 385 -20.72 8.73 -0.27
C GLU A 385 -21.51 10.04 -0.36
N PHE A 386 -22.27 10.35 0.67
CA PHE A 386 -23.00 11.61 0.75
C PHE A 386 -23.04 12.06 2.22
N ASN A 387 -22.46 13.21 2.49
CA ASN A 387 -22.37 13.76 3.83
C ASN A 387 -22.79 15.24 3.83
N TYR A 388 -23.78 15.57 4.63
CA TYR A 388 -24.32 16.90 4.75
C TYR A 388 -24.84 17.17 6.16
N ARG A 389 -24.56 18.36 6.66
CA ARG A 389 -25.15 18.89 7.90
C ARG A 389 -25.49 20.37 7.70
N ILE A 390 -26.70 20.78 8.06
CA ILE A 390 -27.09 22.18 8.05
C ILE A 390 -26.20 22.97 9.03
N SER A 391 -25.51 23.98 8.52
CA SER A 391 -24.58 24.80 9.32
C SER A 391 -24.72 26.30 9.08
N HIS A 392 -25.41 26.71 8.02
CA HIS A 392 -25.56 28.13 7.65
C HIS A 392 -26.93 28.37 7.00
N GLN A 393 -27.53 29.56 7.26
CA GLN A 393 -28.91 29.88 6.82
C GLN A 393 -29.11 30.05 5.30
N ARG A 394 -28.04 30.22 4.52
CA ARG A 394 -28.14 30.51 3.07
C ARG A 394 -27.39 29.54 2.19
N ARG A 395 -26.42 28.83 2.72
CA ARG A 395 -25.56 27.94 1.94
C ARG A 395 -25.32 26.63 2.70
N ALA A 396 -25.31 25.54 1.98
CA ALA A 396 -24.97 24.25 2.49
C ALA A 396 -23.79 23.68 1.70
N HIS A 397 -22.84 23.05 2.41
CA HIS A 397 -21.74 22.34 1.80
C HIS A 397 -22.01 20.84 1.88
N VAL A 398 -22.11 20.24 0.72
CA VAL A 398 -22.35 18.79 0.57
C VAL A 398 -21.04 18.13 0.20
N PHE A 399 -20.60 17.16 0.98
CA PHE A 399 -19.53 16.27 0.59
C PHE A 399 -20.14 15.08 -0.15
N VAL A 400 -19.72 14.83 -1.39
CA VAL A 400 -20.29 13.77 -2.24
C VAL A 400 -19.20 13.00 -2.96
N GLY A 401 -19.28 11.67 -2.88
CA GLY A 401 -18.52 10.72 -3.69
C GLY A 401 -19.39 10.20 -4.83
N LEU A 402 -18.81 10.09 -6.02
CA LEU A 402 -19.48 9.60 -7.23
C LEU A 402 -18.62 8.57 -7.96
N THR A 403 -19.23 7.51 -8.47
CA THR A 403 -18.54 6.62 -9.38
C THR A 403 -18.16 7.33 -10.67
N THR A 404 -16.98 7.01 -11.20
CA THR A 404 -16.47 7.53 -12.47
C THR A 404 -16.16 6.37 -13.44
N ALA A 405 -16.13 6.67 -14.73
CA ALA A 405 -15.78 5.68 -15.76
C ALA A 405 -14.27 5.62 -16.01
N GLY A 406 -13.48 6.51 -15.41
CA GLY A 406 -12.03 6.53 -15.52
C GLY A 406 -11.40 7.91 -15.56
N LYS A 407 -10.17 7.97 -16.03
CA LYS A 407 -9.23 9.08 -15.92
C LYS A 407 -9.75 10.42 -16.43
N GLY A 408 -9.56 11.48 -15.62
CA GLY A 408 -9.89 12.86 -16.00
C GLY A 408 -11.40 13.16 -16.02
N GLU A 409 -12.22 12.32 -15.43
CA GLU A 409 -13.66 12.50 -15.40
C GLU A 409 -14.10 13.40 -14.25
N SER A 410 -13.38 13.43 -13.14
CA SER A 410 -13.65 14.29 -11.99
C SER A 410 -13.73 15.77 -12.37
N GLU A 411 -12.78 16.27 -13.17
CA GLU A 411 -12.83 17.65 -13.68
C GLU A 411 -14.07 17.95 -14.53
N LYS A 412 -14.52 16.98 -15.35
CA LYS A 412 -15.71 17.15 -16.20
C LYS A 412 -16.97 17.22 -15.34
N ILE A 413 -17.03 16.42 -14.28
CA ILE A 413 -18.13 16.43 -13.32
C ILE A 413 -18.16 17.76 -12.56
N ALA A 414 -17.02 18.24 -12.05
CA ALA A 414 -16.92 19.52 -11.36
C ALA A 414 -17.39 20.68 -12.26
N LYS A 415 -16.93 20.72 -13.53
CA LYS A 415 -17.38 21.71 -14.51
C LYS A 415 -18.88 21.60 -14.81
N ASN A 416 -19.46 20.41 -14.79
CA ASN A 416 -20.90 20.22 -14.97
C ASN A 416 -21.71 20.80 -13.80
N PHE A 417 -21.27 20.57 -12.56
CA PHE A 417 -21.88 21.21 -11.39
C PHE A 417 -21.88 22.74 -11.50
N GLN A 418 -20.73 23.30 -11.89
CA GLN A 418 -20.58 24.75 -12.08
C GLN A 418 -21.54 25.30 -13.17
N LYS A 419 -21.69 24.59 -14.30
CA LYS A 419 -22.62 24.94 -15.38
C LYS A 419 -24.08 24.91 -14.94
N ASN A 420 -24.43 24.10 -13.95
CA ASN A 420 -25.76 24.00 -13.37
C ASN A 420 -25.97 24.95 -12.17
N GLY A 421 -25.03 25.87 -11.93
CA GLY A 421 -25.13 26.91 -10.91
C GLY A 421 -24.73 26.51 -9.51
N PHE A 422 -24.02 25.38 -9.35
CA PHE A 422 -23.42 24.95 -8.09
C PHE A 422 -21.92 25.28 -8.03
N GLU A 423 -21.47 25.89 -6.96
CA GLU A 423 -20.06 25.94 -6.64
C GLU A 423 -19.58 24.51 -6.34
N ALA A 424 -18.56 24.03 -7.05
CA ALA A 424 -18.02 22.68 -6.83
C ALA A 424 -16.49 22.72 -6.78
N LEU A 425 -15.93 22.08 -5.76
CA LEU A 425 -14.50 21.83 -5.57
C LEU A 425 -14.24 20.34 -5.73
N ASP A 426 -13.31 19.98 -6.61
CA ASP A 426 -12.84 18.61 -6.77
C ASP A 426 -11.86 18.28 -5.63
N LEU A 427 -12.22 17.33 -4.79
CA LEU A 427 -11.47 16.85 -3.63
C LEU A 427 -10.84 15.46 -3.85
N THR A 428 -10.92 14.93 -5.08
CA THR A 428 -10.50 13.56 -5.41
C THR A 428 -9.05 13.27 -5.01
N PHE A 429 -8.18 14.29 -5.10
CA PHE A 429 -6.76 14.16 -4.75
C PHE A 429 -6.37 14.92 -3.47
N ASP A 430 -7.36 15.43 -2.72
CA ASP A 430 -7.12 16.11 -1.44
C ASP A 430 -6.98 15.09 -0.30
N GLU A 431 -5.79 15.01 0.30
CA GLU A 431 -5.49 14.04 1.37
C GLU A 431 -6.32 14.29 2.63
N MET A 432 -6.49 15.54 3.04
CA MET A 432 -7.30 15.88 4.22
C MET A 432 -8.76 15.44 4.02
N ALA A 433 -9.30 15.62 2.81
CA ALA A 433 -10.66 15.19 2.49
C ALA A 433 -10.78 13.65 2.51
N LYS A 434 -9.81 12.94 1.95
CA LYS A 434 -9.79 11.47 1.91
C LYS A 434 -9.61 10.83 3.30
N GLU A 435 -8.78 11.41 4.14
CA GLU A 435 -8.42 10.81 5.43
C GLU A 435 -9.36 11.22 6.56
N HIS A 436 -9.86 12.47 6.55
CA HIS A 436 -10.60 13.02 7.67
C HIS A 436 -12.01 13.46 7.31
N LEU A 437 -12.18 14.33 6.30
CA LEU A 437 -13.46 14.96 6.02
C LEU A 437 -14.57 13.96 5.69
N ARG A 438 -14.25 12.92 4.93
CA ARG A 438 -15.22 11.88 4.55
C ARG A 438 -15.81 11.09 5.74
N HIS A 439 -15.20 11.16 6.92
CA HIS A 439 -15.65 10.49 8.14
C HIS A 439 -16.37 11.43 9.11
N MET A 440 -16.49 12.70 8.79
CA MET A 440 -17.07 13.71 9.67
C MET A 440 -18.55 13.90 9.33
N VAL A 441 -19.43 13.60 10.28
CA VAL A 441 -20.89 13.76 10.14
C VAL A 441 -21.35 15.19 10.44
N GLY A 442 -20.49 16.05 10.97
CA GLY A 442 -20.82 17.36 11.52
C GLY A 442 -21.17 17.27 13.01
N GLY A 443 -21.42 18.41 13.67
CA GLY A 443 -21.72 18.51 15.09
C GLY A 443 -23.11 19.05 15.36
N HIS A 444 -23.32 19.56 16.59
CA HIS A 444 -24.53 20.26 16.98
C HIS A 444 -24.83 21.45 16.03
N SER A 445 -26.08 21.60 15.59
CA SER A 445 -26.53 22.71 14.77
C SER A 445 -27.73 23.41 15.41
N PRO A 446 -27.59 24.69 15.77
CA PRO A 446 -28.74 25.47 16.32
C PRO A 446 -29.87 25.68 15.30
N LEU A 447 -29.64 25.35 14.03
CA LEU A 447 -30.61 25.46 12.95
C LEU A 447 -31.48 24.20 12.80
N ALA A 448 -31.12 23.10 13.39
CA ALA A 448 -31.85 21.83 13.33
C ALA A 448 -32.96 21.84 14.40
N GLN A 449 -34.11 22.46 14.08
CA GLN A 449 -35.29 22.48 14.94
C GLN A 449 -36.27 21.38 14.52
N GLU A 450 -37.05 20.84 15.48
CA GLU A 450 -38.05 19.77 15.24
C GLU A 450 -37.47 18.60 14.43
N GLU A 451 -36.19 18.25 14.69
CA GLU A 451 -35.47 17.23 13.94
C GLU A 451 -35.85 15.82 14.39
N ARG A 452 -36.31 15.01 13.47
CA ARG A 452 -36.43 13.56 13.62
C ARG A 452 -35.24 12.89 12.94
N LEU A 453 -34.53 12.03 13.66
CA LEU A 453 -33.37 11.28 13.15
C LEU A 453 -33.76 9.86 12.83
N LEU A 454 -33.52 9.43 11.59
CA LEU A 454 -33.88 8.12 11.11
C LEU A 454 -32.69 7.44 10.43
N ARG A 455 -32.57 6.15 10.66
CA ARG A 455 -31.61 5.29 9.95
C ARG A 455 -32.36 4.40 8.98
N PHE A 456 -32.01 4.52 7.68
CA PHE A 456 -32.61 3.75 6.59
C PHE A 456 -31.63 2.69 6.06
N VAL A 457 -32.21 1.68 5.40
CA VAL A 457 -31.48 0.71 4.57
C VAL A 457 -31.97 0.88 3.12
N PHE A 458 -31.11 1.45 2.26
CA PHE A 458 -31.43 1.66 0.84
C PHE A 458 -30.81 0.56 -0.02
N PRO A 459 -31.50 0.15 -1.12
CA PRO A 459 -30.86 -0.70 -2.11
C PRO A 459 -29.77 0.07 -2.87
N GLU A 460 -28.62 -0.59 -3.09
CA GLU A 460 -27.47 -0.03 -3.82
C GLU A 460 -27.73 -0.06 -5.34
N ARG A 461 -28.59 0.84 -5.79
CA ARG A 461 -28.91 1.00 -7.22
C ARG A 461 -29.11 2.48 -7.58
N PRO A 462 -28.76 2.88 -8.81
CA PRO A 462 -29.01 4.24 -9.30
C PRO A 462 -30.45 4.67 -9.08
N GLY A 463 -30.65 5.92 -8.60
CA GLY A 463 -31.97 6.51 -8.40
C GLY A 463 -32.67 6.19 -7.07
N ALA A 464 -32.12 5.34 -6.20
CA ALA A 464 -32.75 5.02 -4.90
C ALA A 464 -32.89 6.28 -4.02
N LEU A 465 -31.84 7.10 -3.92
CA LEU A 465 -31.88 8.38 -3.21
C LEU A 465 -32.86 9.37 -3.85
N PHE A 466 -32.87 9.48 -5.17
CA PHE A 466 -33.80 10.37 -5.89
C PHE A 466 -35.25 9.98 -5.64
N LYS A 467 -35.58 8.68 -5.65
CA LYS A 467 -36.92 8.17 -5.30
C LYS A 467 -37.33 8.62 -3.90
N PHE A 468 -36.45 8.44 -2.90
CA PHE A 468 -36.69 8.86 -1.53
C PHE A 468 -36.99 10.34 -1.45
N LEU A 469 -36.14 11.21 -2.02
CA LEU A 469 -36.30 12.65 -2.02
C LEU A 469 -37.56 13.10 -2.78
N SER A 470 -38.00 12.38 -3.81
CA SER A 470 -39.20 12.71 -4.60
C SER A 470 -40.49 12.45 -3.85
N MET A 471 -40.47 11.59 -2.83
CA MET A 471 -41.63 11.24 -2.01
C MET A 471 -41.80 12.17 -0.78
N MET A 472 -40.78 12.98 -0.48
CA MET A 472 -40.85 13.94 0.65
C MET A 472 -41.83 15.05 0.38
N ALA A 473 -42.56 15.49 1.44
CA ALA A 473 -43.40 16.66 1.34
C ALA A 473 -42.55 17.95 1.18
N PRO A 474 -43.04 18.96 0.44
CA PRO A 474 -42.33 20.22 0.23
C PRO A 474 -42.05 21.01 1.51
N THR A 475 -42.82 20.73 2.58
CA THR A 475 -42.69 21.37 3.88
C THR A 475 -41.53 20.86 4.72
N TRP A 476 -41.01 19.68 4.41
CA TRP A 476 -39.92 19.07 5.18
C TRP A 476 -38.56 19.46 4.63
N ASN A 477 -37.57 19.55 5.54
CA ASN A 477 -36.19 19.84 5.17
C ASN A 477 -35.25 18.75 5.73
N ILE A 478 -34.20 18.45 5.00
CA ILE A 478 -33.12 17.58 5.48
C ILE A 478 -32.12 18.44 6.25
N SER A 479 -31.92 18.13 7.51
CA SER A 479 -30.96 18.79 8.41
C SER A 479 -29.63 18.06 8.53
N LEU A 480 -29.64 16.73 8.36
CA LEU A 480 -28.48 15.86 8.37
C LEU A 480 -28.67 14.79 7.31
N PHE A 481 -27.60 14.48 6.58
CA PHE A 481 -27.58 13.33 5.69
C PHE A 481 -26.19 12.72 5.66
N HIS A 482 -26.11 11.45 6.07
CA HIS A 482 -24.88 10.69 6.01
C HIS A 482 -25.13 9.35 5.32
N TYR A 483 -24.46 9.13 4.23
CA TYR A 483 -24.49 7.89 3.45
C TYR A 483 -23.08 7.48 3.04
N ARG A 484 -22.80 6.20 3.15
CA ARG A 484 -21.57 5.60 2.69
C ARG A 484 -21.81 4.21 2.12
N ASN A 485 -21.39 4.00 0.88
CA ASN A 485 -21.38 2.67 0.27
C ASN A 485 -20.30 1.80 0.92
N GLN A 486 -20.69 0.62 1.39
CA GLN A 486 -19.80 -0.35 2.02
C GLN A 486 -19.53 -1.59 1.13
N GLY A 487 -19.90 -1.51 -0.14
CA GLY A 487 -19.73 -2.62 -1.10
C GLY A 487 -20.71 -3.78 -0.92
N ALA A 488 -21.82 -3.55 -0.21
CA ALA A 488 -22.92 -4.49 -0.06
C ALA A 488 -24.07 -4.14 -1.02
N ASP A 489 -25.06 -5.04 -1.15
CA ASP A 489 -26.27 -4.79 -1.98
C ASP A 489 -27.18 -3.71 -1.38
N TYR A 490 -26.92 -3.28 -0.14
CA TYR A 490 -27.68 -2.28 0.60
C TYR A 490 -26.74 -1.29 1.31
N GLY A 491 -27.07 0.02 1.18
CA GLY A 491 -26.43 1.12 1.89
C GLY A 491 -27.16 1.49 3.17
N ARG A 492 -26.42 1.84 4.20
CA ARG A 492 -26.97 2.36 5.47
C ARG A 492 -26.89 3.88 5.47
N ILE A 493 -28.01 4.53 5.74
CA ILE A 493 -28.15 6.00 5.66
C ILE A 493 -28.64 6.52 7.00
N LEU A 494 -28.06 7.62 7.45
CA LEU A 494 -28.55 8.39 8.58
C LEU A 494 -29.12 9.70 8.05
N VAL A 495 -30.39 9.99 8.33
CA VAL A 495 -31.09 11.20 7.87
C VAL A 495 -31.71 11.92 9.05
N GLY A 496 -31.37 13.20 9.24
CA GLY A 496 -32.11 14.15 10.09
C GLY A 496 -33.11 14.91 9.23
N MET A 497 -34.35 14.94 9.63
CA MET A 497 -35.43 15.62 8.92
C MET A 497 -36.15 16.57 9.86
N GLN A 498 -36.29 17.84 9.44
CA GLN A 498 -37.10 18.84 10.13
C GLN A 498 -38.55 18.63 9.72
N VAL A 499 -39.34 18.14 10.65
CA VAL A 499 -40.76 17.81 10.44
C VAL A 499 -41.60 18.64 11.42
N PRO A 500 -42.39 19.62 10.93
CA PRO A 500 -43.29 20.36 11.80
C PRO A 500 -44.25 19.45 12.57
N ALA A 501 -44.56 19.78 13.82
CA ALA A 501 -45.37 18.93 14.68
C ALA A 501 -46.77 18.63 14.07
N GLU A 502 -47.33 19.57 13.31
CA GLU A 502 -48.59 19.39 12.58
C GLU A 502 -48.51 18.35 11.45
N ASP A 503 -47.32 18.10 10.92
CA ASP A 503 -47.12 17.15 9.83
C ASP A 503 -46.77 15.72 10.32
N ALA A 504 -46.77 15.43 11.61
CA ALA A 504 -46.35 14.16 12.18
C ALA A 504 -47.10 12.96 11.55
N ALA A 505 -48.42 13.04 11.39
CA ALA A 505 -49.22 11.95 10.78
C ALA A 505 -48.89 11.76 9.29
N ALA A 506 -48.63 12.84 8.55
CA ALA A 506 -48.22 12.76 7.15
C ALA A 506 -46.84 12.18 7.01
N PHE A 507 -45.93 12.45 7.95
CA PHE A 507 -44.62 11.90 7.99
C PHE A 507 -44.61 10.39 8.29
N ASP A 508 -45.44 9.95 9.22
CA ASP A 508 -45.58 8.51 9.51
C ASP A 508 -46.16 7.75 8.29
N ALA A 509 -47.12 8.36 7.55
CA ALA A 509 -47.59 7.81 6.29
C ALA A 509 -46.50 7.74 5.21
N PHE A 510 -45.65 8.75 5.11
CA PHE A 510 -44.47 8.73 4.24
C PHE A 510 -43.53 7.59 4.59
N LEU A 511 -43.17 7.43 5.88
CA LEU A 511 -42.31 6.35 6.33
C LEU A 511 -42.86 4.95 5.98
N ALA A 512 -44.20 4.79 6.09
CA ALA A 512 -44.86 3.54 5.69
C ALA A 512 -44.81 3.30 4.17
N SER A 513 -44.85 4.37 3.35
CA SER A 513 -44.96 4.30 1.89
C SER A 513 -43.65 4.27 1.15
N VAL A 514 -42.54 4.73 1.75
CA VAL A 514 -41.23 4.85 1.10
C VAL A 514 -40.65 3.49 0.68
N GLY A 515 -41.05 2.42 1.37
CA GLY A 515 -40.71 1.05 1.04
C GLY A 515 -39.25 0.66 1.35
N TYR A 516 -38.59 1.43 2.20
CA TYR A 516 -37.24 1.13 2.71
C TYR A 516 -37.33 0.80 4.22
N PRO A 517 -36.63 -0.23 4.71
CA PRO A 517 -36.53 -0.47 6.15
C PRO A 517 -35.90 0.75 6.86
N TRP A 518 -36.49 1.12 7.99
CA TRP A 518 -36.03 2.26 8.78
C TRP A 518 -36.12 2.01 10.29
N VAL A 519 -35.34 2.77 11.07
CA VAL A 519 -35.35 2.81 12.53
C VAL A 519 -35.31 4.26 12.97
N GLU A 520 -36.17 4.63 13.91
CA GLU A 520 -36.16 5.94 14.58
C GLU A 520 -34.98 6.01 15.56
N GLU A 521 -34.12 7.00 15.39
CA GLU A 521 -32.91 7.22 16.22
C GLU A 521 -32.96 8.57 16.98
N THR A 522 -34.08 9.31 16.94
CA THR A 522 -34.23 10.62 17.61
C THR A 522 -33.95 10.54 19.11
N HIS A 523 -34.22 9.41 19.73
CA HIS A 523 -33.99 9.19 21.16
C HIS A 523 -32.66 8.47 21.46
N ASN A 524 -31.85 8.21 20.44
CA ASN A 524 -30.56 7.54 20.61
C ASN A 524 -29.60 8.41 21.45
N PRO A 525 -28.97 7.85 22.50
CA PRO A 525 -28.03 8.61 23.33
C PRO A 525 -26.87 9.22 22.55
N ALA A 526 -26.34 8.52 21.53
CA ALA A 526 -25.25 9.04 20.70
C ALA A 526 -25.69 10.27 19.89
N TYR A 527 -26.92 10.27 19.36
CA TYR A 527 -27.46 11.46 18.68
C TYR A 527 -27.50 12.66 19.63
N ARG A 528 -28.04 12.48 20.84
CA ARG A 528 -28.13 13.55 21.85
C ARG A 528 -26.78 14.10 22.28
N LEU A 529 -25.74 13.26 22.35
CA LEU A 529 -24.41 13.67 22.79
C LEU A 529 -23.59 14.37 21.68
N PHE A 530 -23.76 13.98 20.43
CA PHE A 530 -22.84 14.41 19.37
C PHE A 530 -23.49 15.19 18.22
N LEU A 531 -24.79 15.09 18.01
CA LEU A 531 -25.45 15.63 16.83
C LEU A 531 -26.64 16.54 17.11
N GLN A 532 -27.26 16.44 18.33
CA GLN A 532 -28.44 17.25 18.73
C GLN A 532 -28.03 18.60 19.33
#